data_92b4458766066308bddf0360fc2ca790
#
_entry.id   92b4458766066308bddf0360fc2ca790
#
_cell.length_a   1.000
_cell.length_b   1.000
_cell.length_c   1.000
_cell.angle_alpha   90.00
_cell.angle_beta   90.00
_cell.angle_gamma   90.00
#
_symmetry.space_group_name_H-M   'P 1'
#
loop_
_entity.id
_entity.type
_entity.pdbx_description
1 polymer ?
#
loop_
_entity_poly.entity_id
_entity_poly.type
_entity_poly.pdbx_seq_one_letter_code
_entity_poly.pdbx_strand_id
1 'polypeptide(L)'
;MKRILAPILLLTLLFPALAFGETIDDLVITNGLYYKKYTDVPFTGNTTGKSQGSFRNGKKHGPWVSYHDNGRLEYKVTFKDDKEDGPWVGYHDNGQLNYKGTYKNGKMDGPWVFYHDNGQLDFKVTFKDGKRDGPWVKYHKNGQLWSKGTFKNAKKDGPWVKYHENGQLWSKGTFKNGKKDGPWIKYHENGQLRYKGTYKNGKKDGPWVGFHQNGNVNEKLTGTFKNGVKVQ
;
A
#
# COMPACT_ATOMS: atom_id res chain seq x y z
N MET A 1 4.83 -9.00 34.92
CA MET A 1 4.72 -8.03 33.81
C MET A 1 3.24 -7.91 33.43
N LYS A 2 2.59 -6.80 33.79
CA LYS A 2 1.17 -6.57 33.49
C LYS A 2 1.06 -6.11 32.03
N ARG A 3 0.36 -6.90 31.21
CA ARG A 3 0.00 -6.51 29.84
C ARG A 3 -1.10 -5.46 29.92
N ILE A 4 -0.80 -4.24 29.52
CA ILE A 4 -1.78 -3.16 29.35
C ILE A 4 -2.44 -3.41 27.99
N LEU A 5 -3.64 -4.00 28.00
CA LEU A 5 -4.53 -4.01 26.85
C LEU A 5 -5.14 -2.61 26.74
N ALA A 6 -4.74 -1.86 25.70
CA ALA A 6 -5.44 -0.63 25.36
C ALA A 6 -6.87 -0.97 24.92
N PRO A 7 -7.89 -0.26 25.43
CA PRO A 7 -9.26 -0.54 25.03
C PRO A 7 -9.45 -0.16 23.56
N ILE A 8 -9.86 -1.15 22.76
CA ILE A 8 -10.43 -0.92 21.43
C ILE A 8 -11.75 -0.20 21.67
N LEU A 9 -11.78 1.10 21.44
CA LEU A 9 -13.01 1.88 21.47
C LEU A 9 -13.89 1.40 20.31
N LEU A 10 -14.78 0.46 20.62
CA LEU A 10 -15.81 -0.01 19.71
C LEU A 10 -16.83 1.13 19.60
N LEU A 11 -16.65 2.01 18.58
CA LEU A 11 -17.63 3.03 18.25
C LEU A 11 -18.85 2.30 17.68
N THR A 12 -19.78 1.91 18.54
CA THR A 12 -21.10 1.40 18.16
C THR A 12 -21.88 2.57 17.58
N LEU A 13 -21.85 2.73 16.27
CA LEU A 13 -22.77 3.57 15.53
C LEU A 13 -24.16 2.91 15.60
N LEU A 14 -24.98 3.31 16.55
CA LEU A 14 -26.40 3.04 16.57
C LEU A 14 -27.03 3.85 15.40
N PHE A 15 -27.20 3.18 14.25
CA PHE A 15 -28.07 3.71 13.22
C PHE A 15 -29.53 3.38 13.64
N PRO A 16 -30.43 4.37 13.71
CA PRO A 16 -31.83 4.08 13.93
C PRO A 16 -32.37 3.24 12.77
N ALA A 17 -33.06 2.15 13.11
CA ALA A 17 -33.69 1.26 12.17
C ALA A 17 -34.79 1.96 11.38
N LEU A 18 -34.83 1.69 10.05
CA LEU A 18 -35.98 1.88 9.16
C LEU A 18 -36.50 3.31 8.99
N ALA A 19 -35.69 4.16 8.35
CA ALA A 19 -36.24 5.19 7.47
C ALA A 19 -36.02 4.70 6.03
N PHE A 20 -37.02 4.80 5.17
CA PHE A 20 -36.91 4.69 3.71
C PHE A 20 -35.97 5.84 3.27
N GLY A 21 -34.66 5.59 3.31
CA GLY A 21 -33.63 6.56 2.91
C GLY A 21 -33.31 6.38 1.45
N GLU A 22 -32.91 7.45 0.81
CA GLU A 22 -32.40 7.41 -0.56
C GLU A 22 -31.22 6.42 -0.64
N THR A 23 -31.11 5.70 -1.73
CA THR A 23 -29.91 4.97 -2.08
C THR A 23 -28.98 5.89 -2.89
N ILE A 24 -27.72 5.52 -3.05
CA ILE A 24 -26.81 6.29 -3.90
C ILE A 24 -27.28 6.31 -5.37
N ASP A 25 -28.02 5.29 -5.80
CA ASP A 25 -28.58 5.17 -7.16
C ASP A 25 -29.76 6.11 -7.42
N ASP A 26 -30.36 6.66 -6.37
CA ASP A 26 -31.43 7.67 -6.47
C ASP A 26 -30.88 9.10 -6.66
N LEU A 27 -29.55 9.25 -6.59
CA LEU A 27 -28.87 10.51 -6.74
C LEU A 27 -28.24 10.65 -8.13
N VAL A 28 -28.12 11.89 -8.60
CA VAL A 28 -27.42 12.27 -9.81
C VAL A 28 -26.31 13.27 -9.48
N ILE A 29 -25.25 13.26 -10.27
CA ILE A 29 -24.12 14.18 -10.09
C ILE A 29 -24.19 15.25 -11.18
N THR A 30 -24.25 16.50 -10.78
CA THR A 30 -24.20 17.66 -11.68
C THR A 30 -23.20 18.68 -11.13
N ASN A 31 -22.23 19.09 -11.95
CA ASN A 31 -21.18 20.04 -11.55
C ASN A 31 -20.44 19.64 -10.25
N GLY A 32 -20.21 18.33 -10.05
CA GLY A 32 -19.52 17.81 -8.87
C GLY A 32 -20.33 17.82 -7.57
N LEU A 33 -21.62 18.05 -7.63
CA LEU A 33 -22.54 17.97 -6.50
C LEU A 33 -23.58 16.88 -6.73
N TYR A 34 -23.98 16.19 -5.66
CA TYR A 34 -25.05 15.21 -5.67
C TYR A 34 -26.42 15.88 -5.48
N TYR A 35 -27.38 15.47 -6.30
CA TYR A 35 -28.77 15.90 -6.26
C TYR A 35 -29.68 14.68 -6.20
N LYS A 36 -30.82 14.79 -5.55
CA LYS A 36 -31.89 13.82 -5.73
C LYS A 36 -32.44 13.96 -7.16
N LYS A 37 -32.76 12.84 -7.83
CA LYS A 37 -33.36 12.85 -9.16
C LYS A 37 -34.56 13.81 -9.22
N TYR A 38 -34.63 14.59 -10.28
CA TYR A 38 -35.70 15.56 -10.53
C TYR A 38 -35.75 16.74 -9.56
N THR A 39 -34.63 17.10 -8.91
CA THR A 39 -34.56 18.30 -8.07
C THR A 39 -33.32 19.15 -8.43
N ASP A 40 -33.41 20.45 -8.16
CA ASP A 40 -32.33 21.43 -8.38
C ASP A 40 -31.65 21.84 -7.09
N VAL A 41 -31.99 21.21 -5.95
CA VAL A 41 -31.39 21.48 -4.65
C VAL A 41 -30.34 20.43 -4.37
N PRO A 42 -29.08 20.82 -4.04
CA PRO A 42 -28.04 19.88 -3.66
C PRO A 42 -28.47 19.01 -2.47
N PHE A 43 -28.30 17.70 -2.61
CA PHE A 43 -28.79 16.74 -1.63
C PHE A 43 -28.14 16.91 -0.27
N THR A 44 -28.96 16.99 0.76
CA THR A 44 -28.57 16.91 2.16
C THR A 44 -29.42 15.84 2.84
N GLY A 45 -28.76 14.82 3.38
CA GLY A 45 -29.44 13.66 3.97
C GLY A 45 -28.54 12.45 4.05
N ASN A 46 -29.11 11.32 4.41
CA ASN A 46 -28.43 10.05 4.52
C ASN A 46 -28.80 9.14 3.35
N THR A 47 -27.83 8.33 2.91
CA THR A 47 -28.10 7.21 2.00
C THR A 47 -28.10 5.90 2.75
N THR A 48 -28.86 4.93 2.22
CA THR A 48 -29.03 3.56 2.69
C THR A 48 -28.55 2.56 1.62
N GLY A 49 -28.76 1.27 1.84
CA GLY A 49 -28.39 0.22 0.90
C GLY A 49 -26.92 -0.16 0.97
N LYS A 50 -26.31 -0.45 -0.18
CA LYS A 50 -24.94 -0.95 -0.29
C LYS A 50 -23.89 0.08 0.17
N SER A 51 -24.12 1.37 -0.07
CA SER A 51 -23.27 2.48 0.37
C SER A 51 -24.08 3.43 1.25
N GLN A 52 -23.66 3.55 2.49
CA GLN A 52 -24.36 4.29 3.53
C GLN A 52 -23.48 5.41 4.08
N GLY A 53 -24.07 6.60 4.20
CA GLY A 53 -23.39 7.76 4.73
C GLY A 53 -24.22 9.02 4.58
N SER A 54 -23.64 10.15 4.95
CA SER A 54 -24.32 11.45 4.95
C SER A 54 -23.81 12.33 3.82
N PHE A 55 -24.73 13.12 3.27
CA PHE A 55 -24.43 14.23 2.37
C PHE A 55 -24.78 15.55 3.06
N ARG A 56 -24.01 16.56 2.77
CA ARG A 56 -24.25 17.95 3.16
C ARG A 56 -24.03 18.86 1.96
N ASN A 57 -25.10 19.54 1.51
CA ASN A 57 -25.06 20.42 0.34
C ASN A 57 -24.46 19.73 -0.90
N GLY A 58 -24.92 18.53 -1.20
CA GLY A 58 -24.50 17.75 -2.37
C GLY A 58 -23.10 17.11 -2.25
N LYS A 59 -22.47 17.08 -1.07
CA LYS A 59 -21.15 16.52 -0.85
C LYS A 59 -21.17 15.46 0.23
N LYS A 60 -20.42 14.38 0.04
CA LYS A 60 -20.20 13.36 1.09
C LYS A 60 -19.57 14.01 2.31
N HIS A 61 -20.15 13.72 3.49
CA HIS A 61 -19.69 14.30 4.74
C HIS A 61 -19.90 13.32 5.89
N GLY A 62 -18.94 13.24 6.83
CA GLY A 62 -19.02 12.34 7.97
C GLY A 62 -18.68 10.89 7.66
N PRO A 63 -19.07 9.94 8.55
CA PRO A 63 -18.79 8.52 8.39
C PRO A 63 -19.53 7.90 7.22
N TRP A 64 -18.83 7.01 6.51
CA TRP A 64 -19.35 6.21 5.40
C TRP A 64 -18.98 4.75 5.57
N VAL A 65 -19.88 3.87 5.18
CA VAL A 65 -19.66 2.44 5.08
C VAL A 65 -20.12 1.93 3.72
N SER A 66 -19.45 0.90 3.21
CA SER A 66 -19.84 0.18 2.01
C SER A 66 -19.79 -1.31 2.26
N TYR A 67 -20.61 -2.05 1.53
CA TYR A 67 -20.73 -3.50 1.63
C TYR A 67 -20.45 -4.16 0.29
N HIS A 68 -19.80 -5.31 0.31
CA HIS A 68 -19.65 -6.22 -0.83
C HIS A 68 -21.01 -6.77 -1.27
N ASP A 69 -21.10 -7.34 -2.48
CA ASP A 69 -22.34 -7.95 -2.99
C ASP A 69 -22.85 -9.11 -2.12
N ASN A 70 -21.96 -9.76 -1.38
CA ASN A 70 -22.32 -10.80 -0.41
C ASN A 70 -22.82 -10.26 0.95
N GLY A 71 -23.03 -8.93 1.08
CA GLY A 71 -23.51 -8.25 2.27
C GLY A 71 -22.47 -8.03 3.37
N ARG A 72 -21.22 -8.48 3.19
CA ARG A 72 -20.15 -8.22 4.16
C ARG A 72 -19.60 -6.81 4.00
N LEU A 73 -19.11 -6.25 5.10
CA LEU A 73 -18.50 -4.93 5.12
C LEU A 73 -17.30 -4.89 4.16
N GLU A 74 -17.28 -3.90 3.25
CA GLU A 74 -16.21 -3.65 2.30
C GLU A 74 -15.24 -2.61 2.86
N TYR A 75 -15.75 -1.45 3.28
CA TYR A 75 -14.91 -0.42 3.92
C TYR A 75 -15.68 0.49 4.86
N LYS A 76 -14.92 1.14 5.74
CA LYS A 76 -15.33 2.31 6.54
C LYS A 76 -14.38 3.46 6.27
N VAL A 77 -14.93 4.65 6.11
CA VAL A 77 -14.17 5.87 5.81
C VAL A 77 -14.90 7.09 6.36
N THR A 78 -14.18 8.18 6.58
CA THR A 78 -14.76 9.48 6.88
C THR A 78 -14.52 10.44 5.73
N PHE A 79 -15.57 11.16 5.31
CA PHE A 79 -15.48 12.22 4.31
C PHE A 79 -15.66 13.60 4.93
N LYS A 80 -14.97 14.56 4.36
CA LYS A 80 -15.16 15.98 4.59
C LYS A 80 -15.26 16.68 3.24
N ASP A 81 -16.49 17.08 2.87
CA ASP A 81 -16.78 17.76 1.61
C ASP A 81 -16.20 17.02 0.38
N ASP A 82 -16.61 15.74 0.21
CA ASP A 82 -16.19 14.76 -0.81
C ASP A 82 -14.73 14.29 -0.74
N LYS A 83 -13.95 14.78 0.20
CA LYS A 83 -12.57 14.31 0.38
C LYS A 83 -12.51 13.34 1.55
N GLU A 84 -11.79 12.26 1.38
CA GLU A 84 -11.49 11.36 2.48
C GLU A 84 -10.65 12.13 3.51
N ASP A 85 -11.10 12.13 4.77
CA ASP A 85 -10.42 12.82 5.87
C ASP A 85 -10.62 12.06 7.18
N GLY A 86 -9.63 11.29 7.58
CA GLY A 86 -9.70 10.45 8.76
C GLY A 86 -9.32 8.98 8.48
N PRO A 87 -9.61 8.08 9.44
CA PRO A 87 -9.33 6.67 9.31
C PRO A 87 -10.04 6.03 8.13
N TRP A 88 -9.34 5.14 7.43
CA TRP A 88 -9.91 4.25 6.42
C TRP A 88 -9.55 2.80 6.74
N VAL A 89 -10.56 1.96 6.75
CA VAL A 89 -10.41 0.52 6.98
C VAL A 89 -11.19 -0.21 5.89
N GLY A 90 -10.54 -1.14 5.19
CA GLY A 90 -11.15 -1.97 4.15
C GLY A 90 -10.98 -3.45 4.43
N TYR A 91 -11.91 -4.25 3.93
CA TYR A 91 -12.00 -5.69 4.14
C TYR A 91 -12.07 -6.42 2.81
N HIS A 92 -11.54 -7.62 2.76
CA HIS A 92 -11.74 -8.57 1.66
C HIS A 92 -13.19 -9.09 1.66
N ASP A 93 -13.65 -9.65 0.56
CA ASP A 93 -14.97 -10.27 0.41
C ASP A 93 -15.20 -11.45 1.37
N ASN A 94 -14.14 -12.09 1.84
CA ASN A 94 -14.18 -13.11 2.91
C ASN A 94 -14.37 -12.52 4.32
N GLY A 95 -14.36 -11.17 4.45
CA GLY A 95 -14.52 -10.42 5.70
C GLY A 95 -13.23 -10.19 6.49
N GLN A 96 -12.10 -10.68 6.01
CA GLN A 96 -10.80 -10.39 6.64
C GLN A 96 -10.34 -8.97 6.31
N LEU A 97 -9.56 -8.38 7.24
CA LEU A 97 -8.98 -7.06 7.05
C LEU A 97 -8.09 -7.06 5.80
N ASN A 98 -8.32 -6.12 4.89
CA ASN A 98 -7.54 -5.91 3.67
C ASN A 98 -6.51 -4.80 3.86
N TYR A 99 -6.97 -3.65 4.34
CA TYR A 99 -6.07 -2.52 4.58
C TYR A 99 -6.61 -1.59 5.67
N LYS A 100 -5.68 -0.84 6.28
CA LYS A 100 -6.03 0.27 7.16
C LYS A 100 -4.97 1.37 7.08
N GLY A 101 -5.43 2.60 7.25
CA GLY A 101 -4.58 3.79 7.25
C GLY A 101 -5.40 5.05 7.50
N THR A 102 -4.83 6.18 7.16
CA THR A 102 -5.47 7.48 7.33
C THR A 102 -5.37 8.30 6.05
N TYR A 103 -6.45 8.96 5.71
CA TYR A 103 -6.48 10.02 4.70
C TYR A 103 -6.50 11.38 5.36
N LYS A 104 -5.90 12.34 4.69
CA LYS A 104 -5.96 13.77 5.04
C LYS A 104 -6.20 14.57 3.77
N ASN A 105 -7.33 15.27 3.72
CA ASN A 105 -7.74 16.05 2.53
C ASN A 105 -7.68 15.26 1.22
N GLY A 106 -8.18 14.02 1.20
CA GLY A 106 -8.21 13.13 0.03
C GLY A 106 -6.88 12.50 -0.35
N LYS A 107 -5.87 12.55 0.53
CA LYS A 107 -4.56 11.95 0.30
C LYS A 107 -4.20 10.99 1.41
N MET A 108 -3.63 9.83 1.06
CA MET A 108 -3.03 8.94 2.05
C MET A 108 -1.98 9.69 2.85
N ASP A 109 -2.05 9.60 4.20
CA ASP A 109 -1.11 10.25 5.11
C ASP A 109 -0.79 9.34 6.30
N GLY A 110 0.48 9.32 6.75
CA GLY A 110 0.92 8.46 7.83
C GLY A 110 1.07 6.98 7.46
N PRO A 111 1.08 6.08 8.46
CA PRO A 111 1.28 4.65 8.27
C PRO A 111 0.05 3.97 7.65
N TRP A 112 0.30 3.12 6.66
CA TRP A 112 -0.66 2.23 6.05
C TRP A 112 -0.22 0.77 6.18
N VAL A 113 -1.19 -0.10 6.41
CA VAL A 113 -0.98 -1.55 6.56
C VAL A 113 -1.93 -2.28 5.62
N PHE A 114 -1.41 -3.25 4.88
CA PHE A 114 -2.15 -4.06 3.93
C PHE A 114 -1.99 -5.54 4.29
N TYR A 115 -3.02 -6.32 4.08
CA TYR A 115 -3.07 -7.74 4.41
C TYR A 115 -3.47 -8.58 3.20
N HIS A 116 -2.96 -9.76 3.11
CA HIS A 116 -3.39 -10.79 2.18
C HIS A 116 -4.81 -11.28 2.51
N ASP A 117 -5.44 -11.93 1.54
CA ASP A 117 -6.76 -12.56 1.67
C ASP A 117 -6.82 -13.70 2.71
N ASN A 118 -5.68 -14.25 3.10
CA ASN A 118 -5.52 -15.20 4.21
C ASN A 118 -5.31 -14.53 5.58
N GLY A 119 -5.42 -13.20 5.66
CA GLY A 119 -5.27 -12.41 6.89
C GLY A 119 -3.82 -12.12 7.30
N GLN A 120 -2.84 -12.69 6.60
CA GLN A 120 -1.43 -12.39 6.88
C GLN A 120 -1.05 -11.00 6.36
N LEU A 121 -0.07 -10.39 7.03
CA LEU A 121 0.46 -9.09 6.65
C LEU A 121 1.08 -9.14 5.25
N ASP A 122 0.62 -8.31 4.30
CA ASP A 122 1.23 -8.13 2.99
C ASP A 122 2.33 -7.07 3.06
N PHE A 123 1.97 -5.81 3.34
CA PHE A 123 2.99 -4.77 3.48
C PHE A 123 2.58 -3.64 4.41
N LYS A 124 3.60 -2.95 4.91
CA LYS A 124 3.49 -1.67 5.63
C LYS A 124 4.24 -0.60 4.85
N VAL A 125 3.69 0.59 4.83
CA VAL A 125 4.26 1.74 4.14
C VAL A 125 3.84 3.02 4.84
N THR A 126 4.69 4.04 4.78
CA THR A 126 4.33 5.38 5.25
C THR A 126 4.12 6.30 4.06
N PHE A 127 3.04 7.09 4.12
CA PHE A 127 2.73 8.12 3.14
C PHE A 127 2.88 9.50 3.77
N LYS A 128 3.22 10.46 2.93
CA LYS A 128 3.17 11.90 3.22
C LYS A 128 2.59 12.59 2.00
N ASP A 129 1.47 13.30 2.18
CA ASP A 129 0.77 14.00 1.10
C ASP A 129 0.50 13.11 -0.13
N GLY A 130 0.08 11.84 0.09
CA GLY A 130 -0.22 10.86 -0.95
C GLY A 130 1.00 10.21 -1.62
N LYS A 131 2.21 10.53 -1.18
CA LYS A 131 3.46 9.95 -1.70
C LYS A 131 4.09 9.01 -0.66
N ARG A 132 4.59 7.86 -1.10
CA ARG A 132 5.38 6.99 -0.21
C ARG A 132 6.60 7.74 0.30
N ASP A 133 6.70 7.91 1.63
CA ASP A 133 7.80 8.60 2.28
C ASP A 133 8.03 7.98 3.66
N GLY A 134 9.18 7.32 3.85
CA GLY A 134 9.48 6.58 5.06
C GLY A 134 9.66 5.08 4.87
N PRO A 135 9.64 4.31 5.96
CA PRO A 135 9.84 2.87 5.94
C PRO A 135 8.83 2.12 5.08
N TRP A 136 9.31 1.08 4.42
CA TRP A 136 8.52 0.13 3.66
C TRP A 136 8.98 -1.30 3.94
N VAL A 137 8.02 -2.18 4.22
CA VAL A 137 8.26 -3.60 4.50
C VAL A 137 7.18 -4.40 3.80
N LYS A 138 7.57 -5.47 3.08
CA LYS A 138 6.62 -6.39 2.43
C LYS A 138 6.95 -7.84 2.76
N TYR A 139 5.91 -8.66 2.85
CA TYR A 139 5.96 -10.08 3.20
C TYR A 139 5.43 -10.94 2.05
N HIS A 140 5.86 -12.17 1.99
CA HIS A 140 5.28 -13.22 1.16
C HIS A 140 3.94 -13.71 1.76
N LYS A 141 3.11 -14.40 0.97
CA LYS A 141 1.85 -15.00 1.45
C LYS A 141 2.05 -16.05 2.56
N ASN A 142 3.26 -16.61 2.70
CA ASN A 142 3.63 -17.51 3.79
C ASN A 142 4.07 -16.77 5.08
N GLY A 143 3.99 -15.43 5.10
CA GLY A 143 4.35 -14.58 6.24
C GLY A 143 5.84 -14.26 6.35
N GLN A 144 6.70 -14.83 5.51
CA GLN A 144 8.13 -14.51 5.53
C GLN A 144 8.42 -13.15 4.90
N LEU A 145 9.45 -12.47 5.42
CA LEU A 145 9.87 -11.17 4.89
C LEU A 145 10.28 -11.31 3.40
N TRP A 146 9.60 -10.58 2.52
CA TRP A 146 10.00 -10.47 1.11
C TRP A 146 10.99 -9.34 0.87
N SER A 147 10.71 -8.14 1.40
CA SER A 147 11.59 -7.00 1.15
C SER A 147 11.39 -5.90 2.18
N LYS A 148 12.46 -5.16 2.48
CA LYS A 148 12.39 -3.94 3.28
C LYS A 148 13.32 -2.86 2.74
N GLY A 149 12.97 -1.61 3.00
CA GLY A 149 13.76 -0.44 2.60
C GLY A 149 13.05 0.85 2.98
N THR A 150 13.43 1.93 2.34
CA THR A 150 12.88 3.26 2.61
C THR A 150 12.51 3.94 1.30
N PHE A 151 11.41 4.67 1.30
CA PHE A 151 11.05 5.60 0.25
C PHE A 151 11.28 7.04 0.71
N LYS A 152 11.67 7.89 -0.22
CA LYS A 152 11.71 9.35 -0.06
C LYS A 152 11.09 9.98 -1.30
N ASN A 153 10.03 10.76 -1.11
CA ASN A 153 9.29 11.36 -2.22
C ASN A 153 8.92 10.34 -3.31
N ALA A 154 8.30 9.21 -2.94
CA ALA A 154 7.88 8.10 -3.80
C ALA A 154 9.02 7.34 -4.51
N LYS A 155 10.29 7.66 -4.26
CA LYS A 155 11.46 6.98 -4.83
C LYS A 155 12.14 6.14 -3.76
N LYS A 156 12.65 4.95 -4.13
CA LYS A 156 13.50 4.16 -3.23
C LYS A 156 14.75 4.97 -2.90
N ASP A 157 15.10 5.03 -1.60
CA ASP A 157 16.27 5.75 -1.11
C ASP A 157 16.87 5.04 0.09
N GLY A 158 18.23 4.92 0.13
CA GLY A 158 18.93 4.17 1.18
C GLY A 158 19.00 2.66 0.95
N PRO A 159 19.31 1.89 2.01
CA PRO A 159 19.49 0.44 1.94
C PRO A 159 18.18 -0.30 1.59
N TRP A 160 18.31 -1.32 0.74
CA TRP A 160 17.23 -2.24 0.38
C TRP A 160 17.69 -3.68 0.46
N VAL A 161 16.82 -4.53 1.00
CA VAL A 161 17.04 -5.97 1.07
C VAL A 161 15.80 -6.71 0.57
N LYS A 162 16.04 -7.85 -0.08
CA LYS A 162 14.99 -8.78 -0.54
C LYS A 162 15.37 -10.21 -0.18
N TYR A 163 14.36 -11.02 0.08
CA TYR A 163 14.48 -12.44 0.42
C TYR A 163 13.63 -13.30 -0.51
N HIS A 164 14.03 -14.52 -0.74
CA HIS A 164 13.25 -15.56 -1.39
C HIS A 164 12.12 -16.04 -0.46
N GLU A 165 11.16 -16.79 -0.99
CA GLU A 165 10.06 -17.38 -0.21
C GLU A 165 10.55 -18.41 0.83
N ASN A 166 11.72 -18.99 0.64
CA ASN A 166 12.39 -19.86 1.60
C ASN A 166 13.14 -19.10 2.71
N GLY A 167 13.05 -17.76 2.75
CA GLY A 167 13.69 -16.89 3.73
C GLY A 167 15.15 -16.57 3.45
N GLN A 168 15.77 -17.18 2.43
CA GLN A 168 17.16 -16.88 2.08
C GLN A 168 17.30 -15.50 1.42
N LEU A 169 18.46 -14.86 1.64
CA LEU A 169 18.73 -13.55 1.05
C LEU A 169 18.73 -13.63 -0.48
N TRP A 170 17.85 -12.87 -1.12
CA TRP A 170 17.82 -12.74 -2.58
C TRP A 170 18.75 -11.63 -3.09
N SER A 171 18.64 -10.43 -2.49
CA SER A 171 19.53 -9.32 -2.87
C SER A 171 19.58 -8.25 -1.79
N LYS A 172 20.71 -7.56 -1.74
CA LYS A 172 20.87 -6.33 -0.95
C LYS A 172 21.70 -5.30 -1.70
N GLY A 173 21.42 -4.04 -1.45
CA GLY A 173 22.15 -2.91 -2.02
C GLY A 173 21.50 -1.60 -1.65
N THR A 174 21.97 -0.52 -2.24
CA THR A 174 21.53 0.83 -1.93
C THR A 174 20.87 1.47 -3.14
N PHE A 175 19.83 2.26 -2.89
CA PHE A 175 19.22 3.15 -3.87
C PHE A 175 19.49 4.61 -3.49
N LYS A 176 19.61 5.44 -4.50
CA LYS A 176 19.66 6.90 -4.38
C LYS A 176 18.71 7.50 -5.41
N ASN A 177 17.69 8.23 -4.95
CA ASN A 177 16.68 8.82 -5.83
C ASN A 177 16.03 7.81 -6.82
N GLY A 178 15.77 6.58 -6.37
CA GLY A 178 15.13 5.51 -7.14
C GLY A 178 16.05 4.70 -8.05
N LYS A 179 17.32 5.05 -8.15
CA LYS A 179 18.34 4.34 -8.93
C LYS A 179 19.25 3.55 -8.01
N LYS A 180 19.68 2.35 -8.43
CA LYS A 180 20.72 1.61 -7.70
C LYS A 180 21.98 2.45 -7.69
N ASP A 181 22.59 2.58 -6.50
CA ASP A 181 23.80 3.37 -6.32
C ASP A 181 24.62 2.78 -5.15
N GLY A 182 25.88 2.39 -5.42
CA GLY A 182 26.75 1.70 -4.46
C GLY A 182 26.81 0.18 -4.63
N PRO A 183 27.40 -0.54 -3.65
CA PRO A 183 27.56 -1.98 -3.68
C PRO A 183 26.21 -2.71 -3.79
N TRP A 184 26.20 -3.75 -4.60
CA TRP A 184 25.03 -4.60 -4.82
C TRP A 184 25.42 -6.07 -4.88
N ILE A 185 24.65 -6.91 -4.18
CA ILE A 185 24.84 -8.35 -4.17
C ILE A 185 23.51 -9.04 -4.42
N LYS A 186 23.53 -10.15 -5.18
CA LYS A 186 22.37 -11.00 -5.44
C LYS A 186 22.78 -12.47 -5.32
N TYR A 187 21.86 -13.27 -4.78
CA TYR A 187 22.01 -14.71 -4.60
C TYR A 187 20.97 -15.48 -5.43
N HIS A 188 21.27 -16.70 -5.76
CA HIS A 188 20.33 -17.70 -6.25
C HIS A 188 19.43 -18.20 -5.10
N GLU A 189 18.36 -18.90 -5.44
CA GLU A 189 17.41 -19.44 -4.46
C GLU A 189 18.03 -20.56 -3.59
N ASN A 190 19.11 -21.23 -4.07
CA ASN A 190 19.90 -22.17 -3.29
C ASN A 190 20.94 -21.50 -2.36
N GLY A 191 20.90 -20.17 -2.24
CA GLY A 191 21.80 -19.39 -1.37
C GLY A 191 23.17 -19.09 -1.98
N GLN A 192 23.53 -19.64 -3.14
CA GLN A 192 24.80 -19.35 -3.79
C GLN A 192 24.83 -17.95 -4.40
N LEU A 193 26.02 -17.33 -4.40
CA LEU A 193 26.21 -16.03 -5.01
C LEU A 193 25.86 -16.06 -6.51
N ARG A 194 24.95 -15.19 -6.93
CA ARG A 194 24.63 -15.00 -8.34
C ARG A 194 25.48 -13.92 -8.98
N TYR A 195 25.64 -12.78 -8.31
CA TYR A 195 26.55 -11.72 -8.70
C TYR A 195 26.76 -10.70 -7.59
N LYS A 196 27.90 -10.01 -7.64
CA LYS A 196 28.20 -8.81 -6.87
C LYS A 196 28.96 -7.80 -7.72
N GLY A 197 28.80 -6.53 -7.39
CA GLY A 197 29.49 -5.42 -8.04
C GLY A 197 28.93 -4.09 -7.55
N THR A 198 29.26 -3.01 -8.23
CA THR A 198 28.84 -1.66 -7.87
C THR A 198 27.96 -1.07 -8.96
N TYR A 199 26.89 -0.38 -8.56
CA TYR A 199 26.11 0.48 -9.43
C TYR A 199 26.46 1.94 -9.17
N LYS A 200 26.43 2.74 -10.24
CA LYS A 200 26.51 4.20 -10.21
C LYS A 200 25.37 4.77 -11.05
N ASN A 201 24.48 5.52 -10.42
CA ASN A 201 23.31 6.08 -11.08
C ASN A 201 22.45 5.04 -11.86
N GLY A 202 22.32 3.81 -11.35
CA GLY A 202 21.54 2.73 -11.94
C GLY A 202 22.26 1.87 -12.98
N LYS A 203 23.50 2.20 -13.34
CA LYS A 203 24.32 1.46 -14.30
C LYS A 203 25.45 0.72 -13.59
N LYS A 204 25.82 -0.47 -14.10
CA LYS A 204 27.01 -1.18 -13.61
C LYS A 204 28.24 -0.31 -13.80
N ASP A 205 29.10 -0.22 -12.77
CA ASP A 205 30.33 0.55 -12.78
C ASP A 205 31.40 -0.14 -11.94
N GLY A 206 32.63 -0.28 -12.50
CA GLY A 206 33.71 -1.02 -11.84
C GLY A 206 33.65 -2.55 -12.01
N PRO A 207 34.37 -3.31 -11.16
CA PRO A 207 34.46 -4.76 -11.26
C PRO A 207 33.15 -5.45 -10.85
N TRP A 208 32.78 -6.48 -11.61
CA TRP A 208 31.65 -7.36 -11.37
C TRP A 208 32.10 -8.81 -11.43
N VAL A 209 31.55 -9.64 -10.58
CA VAL A 209 31.67 -11.09 -10.64
C VAL A 209 30.30 -11.72 -10.56
N GLY A 210 30.07 -12.73 -11.42
CA GLY A 210 28.82 -13.45 -11.46
C GLY A 210 29.02 -14.94 -11.63
N PHE A 211 28.06 -15.71 -11.15
CA PHE A 211 28.09 -17.15 -11.16
C PHE A 211 26.74 -17.72 -11.62
N HIS A 212 26.80 -18.87 -12.27
CA HIS A 212 25.66 -19.73 -12.50
C HIS A 212 25.24 -20.43 -11.20
N GLN A 213 24.04 -21.03 -11.19
CA GLN A 213 23.52 -21.73 -10.02
C GLN A 213 24.35 -22.98 -9.63
N ASN A 214 25.14 -23.53 -10.55
CA ASN A 214 26.08 -24.63 -10.31
C ASN A 214 27.46 -24.15 -9.78
N GLY A 215 27.63 -22.85 -9.55
CA GLY A 215 28.87 -22.25 -9.03
C GLY A 215 29.90 -21.87 -10.11
N ASN A 216 29.70 -22.24 -11.37
CA ASN A 216 30.62 -21.85 -12.45
C ASN A 216 30.51 -20.33 -12.71
N VAL A 217 31.63 -19.73 -13.13
CA VAL A 217 31.68 -18.30 -13.50
C VAL A 217 30.73 -18.03 -14.67
N ASN A 218 29.95 -16.98 -14.54
CA ASN A 218 29.11 -16.45 -15.61
C ASN A 218 29.83 -15.28 -16.29
N GLU A 219 30.40 -15.55 -17.46
CA GLU A 219 31.22 -14.60 -18.22
C GLU A 219 30.43 -13.33 -18.62
N LYS A 220 29.10 -13.44 -18.83
CA LYS A 220 28.23 -12.28 -19.16
C LYS A 220 28.05 -11.33 -17.98
N LEU A 221 28.21 -11.84 -16.76
CA LEU A 221 28.06 -11.05 -15.52
C LEU A 221 29.39 -10.67 -14.90
N THR A 222 30.51 -11.27 -15.35
CA THR A 222 31.87 -11.07 -14.85
C THR A 222 32.65 -10.15 -15.77
N GLY A 223 33.44 -9.27 -15.19
CA GLY A 223 34.30 -8.32 -15.90
C GLY A 223 34.21 -6.91 -15.35
N THR A 224 34.90 -5.99 -15.99
CA THR A 224 34.86 -4.56 -15.64
C THR A 224 33.81 -3.87 -16.49
N PHE A 225 33.00 -3.03 -15.86
CA PHE A 225 31.93 -2.27 -16.50
C PHE A 225 32.15 -0.76 -16.31
N LYS A 226 31.81 0.01 -17.32
CA LYS A 226 31.78 1.47 -17.26
C LYS A 226 30.47 1.97 -17.85
N ASN A 227 29.69 2.71 -17.07
CA ASN A 227 28.36 3.20 -17.47
C ASN A 227 27.41 2.09 -17.98
N GLY A 228 27.53 0.87 -17.47
CA GLY A 228 26.71 -0.29 -17.84
C GLY A 228 27.22 -1.14 -18.99
N VAL A 229 28.29 -0.71 -19.69
CA VAL A 229 28.93 -1.44 -20.79
C VAL A 229 30.15 -2.22 -20.25
N LYS A 230 30.28 -3.49 -20.62
CA LYS A 230 31.46 -4.28 -20.29
C LYS A 230 32.66 -3.79 -21.12
N VAL A 231 33.79 -3.48 -20.45
CA VAL A 231 35.00 -2.93 -21.08
C VAL A 231 36.20 -3.88 -20.97
N GLN A 232 36.11 -4.88 -20.07
CA GLN A 232 37.04 -6.00 -19.90
C GLN A 232 36.29 -7.22 -19.37
#